data_d6fb17fae5f23d9e000153ab61439779
#
_entry.id   d6fb17fae5f23d9e000153ab61439779
#
_cell.length_a   1.000
_cell.length_b   1.000
_cell.length_c   1.000
_cell.angle_alpha   90.00
_cell.angle_beta   90.00
_cell.angle_gamma   90.00
#
_symmetry.space_group_name_H-M   'P 1'
#
loop_
_entity.id
_entity.type
_entity.pdbx_description
1 polymer ?
#
loop_
_entity_poly.entity_id
_entity_poly.type
_entity_poly.pdbx_seq_one_letter_code
_entity_poly.pdbx_strand_id
1 'polypeptide(L)'
;MFNVRTEMRNRRFVLAAVLFVPVLVTTQGPPPFQVSEASIAQIAFELASKRLTCHALVEQYLRRIDAYDKKGPAFNALVEINQHALEQADDLDRRLRTSGPVGPLHCVPIIVKDNFETIGLQSAAGSLAMKGFVSSKDAFLVKRVKDAGAIVLAKSNMAEWAFSPYETVSSILPGYTRNPYALDRVTAGSSGGTAAAVAASFGAIGLGSDTGNSIRGPSSHQALVGIRSTMGLTSRAGVVPLNLLADIAGPMGRTVEDAVAVFQVIVGEDPNDPVTLRTDYPQPGLRPSGHPPEIPNYRAALVRDGLKGARLGVLRQAYERESTDPEIVQVFMTAIEELKRAGATVVDPAPVELANVRRAQSAGTCGGFKHDINNYLAGLGNSPPVHSLDEIVRSRRFHPSVELRLTRAQEATESNGPESGACKAEADYREQFRAAVLATMDRHKLDAFIYPTWSNPPRPIGDLNTPHGDNSQVFSPTTGFPAINVPMGYTRDGMLPAGMTFFGRAWDEVTLIKLAFAYEQATHHRRPPAAAPPLK
;
A
#
# COMPACT_ATOMS: atom_id res chain seq x y z
N MET A 1 -55.50 -95.57 -2.46
CA MET A 1 -56.46 -94.60 -3.07
C MET A 1 -55.94 -93.20 -2.82
N PHE A 2 -56.00 -92.42 -3.77
CA PHE A 2 -55.60 -91.03 -3.98
C PHE A 2 -54.25 -90.83 -4.67
N ASN A 3 -54.45 -90.48 -5.96
CA ASN A 3 -53.48 -89.95 -6.90
C ASN A 3 -53.12 -88.52 -6.55
N VAL A 4 -51.84 -88.19 -6.61
CA VAL A 4 -51.41 -86.79 -6.71
C VAL A 4 -50.45 -86.63 -7.90
N ARG A 5 -50.91 -85.93 -8.94
CA ARG A 5 -50.14 -85.55 -10.12
C ARG A 5 -49.15 -84.47 -9.76
N THR A 6 -47.90 -84.64 -10.12
CA THR A 6 -46.84 -83.67 -10.03
C THR A 6 -46.82 -82.82 -11.29
N GLU A 7 -47.13 -81.54 -11.18
CA GLU A 7 -46.95 -80.56 -12.27
C GLU A 7 -45.50 -79.97 -12.24
N MET A 8 -44.72 -80.21 -13.27
CA MET A 8 -43.42 -79.59 -13.50
C MET A 8 -43.63 -78.20 -14.11
N ARG A 9 -43.27 -77.15 -13.34
CA ARG A 9 -43.25 -75.75 -13.76
C ARG A 9 -41.87 -75.40 -14.34
N ASN A 10 -41.79 -75.23 -15.67
CA ASN A 10 -40.62 -74.68 -16.39
C ASN A 10 -40.29 -73.23 -15.95
N ARG A 11 -39.21 -73.04 -15.20
CA ARG A 11 -38.64 -71.72 -14.94
C ARG A 11 -37.64 -71.36 -16.06
N ARG A 12 -37.96 -70.46 -16.93
CA ARG A 12 -37.03 -69.79 -17.86
C ARG A 12 -36.14 -68.87 -17.07
N PHE A 13 -34.83 -69.15 -16.99
CA PHE A 13 -33.82 -68.17 -16.51
C PHE A 13 -33.56 -67.13 -17.62
N VAL A 14 -33.88 -65.89 -17.33
CA VAL A 14 -33.46 -64.75 -18.16
C VAL A 14 -32.09 -64.29 -17.65
N LEU A 15 -31.04 -64.55 -18.43
CA LEU A 15 -29.71 -63.98 -18.19
C LEU A 15 -29.76 -62.51 -18.57
N ALA A 16 -29.74 -61.58 -17.58
CA ALA A 16 -29.51 -60.18 -17.81
C ALA A 16 -28.01 -59.93 -17.98
N ALA A 17 -27.57 -59.65 -19.19
CA ALA A 17 -26.21 -59.20 -19.47
C ALA A 17 -26.07 -57.75 -18.98
N VAL A 18 -25.33 -57.54 -17.88
CA VAL A 18 -24.94 -56.19 -17.40
C VAL A 18 -23.77 -55.71 -18.28
N LEU A 19 -24.08 -54.79 -19.20
CA LEU A 19 -23.07 -54.07 -19.95
C LEU A 19 -22.36 -53.05 -19.01
N PHE A 20 -21.14 -53.37 -18.61
CA PHE A 20 -20.24 -52.41 -17.96
C PHE A 20 -19.77 -51.39 -19.02
N VAL A 21 -20.33 -50.19 -19.01
CA VAL A 21 -19.77 -49.02 -19.75
C VAL A 21 -18.68 -48.43 -18.87
N PRO A 22 -17.41 -48.42 -19.29
CA PRO A 22 -16.36 -47.74 -18.54
C PRO A 22 -16.63 -46.24 -18.60
N VAL A 23 -16.96 -45.63 -17.46
CA VAL A 23 -16.96 -44.16 -17.33
C VAL A 23 -15.49 -43.75 -17.33
N LEU A 24 -15.03 -43.19 -18.44
CA LEU A 24 -13.77 -42.47 -18.52
C LEU A 24 -13.90 -41.23 -17.64
N VAL A 25 -13.47 -41.31 -16.40
CA VAL A 25 -13.22 -40.12 -15.55
C VAL A 25 -11.98 -39.43 -16.12
N THR A 26 -12.20 -38.48 -16.98
CA THR A 26 -11.14 -37.53 -17.36
C THR A 26 -10.79 -36.74 -16.11
N THR A 27 -9.72 -37.10 -15.44
CA THR A 27 -9.11 -36.26 -14.42
C THR A 27 -8.60 -35.02 -15.13
N GLN A 28 -9.42 -33.97 -15.15
CA GLN A 28 -8.91 -32.63 -15.51
C GLN A 28 -7.81 -32.32 -14.50
N GLY A 29 -6.62 -32.07 -15.00
CA GLY A 29 -5.52 -31.57 -14.19
C GLY A 29 -5.95 -30.29 -13.44
N PRO A 30 -5.24 -29.90 -12.38
CA PRO A 30 -5.57 -28.67 -11.67
C PRO A 30 -5.63 -27.51 -12.68
N PRO A 31 -6.59 -26.55 -12.50
CA PRO A 31 -6.71 -25.41 -13.40
C PRO A 31 -5.39 -24.66 -13.46
N PRO A 32 -5.04 -24.04 -14.60
CA PRO A 32 -3.80 -23.28 -14.74
C PRO A 32 -3.76 -22.14 -13.73
N PHE A 33 -2.57 -21.86 -13.20
CA PHE A 33 -2.35 -20.76 -12.25
C PHE A 33 -2.83 -19.42 -12.84
N GLN A 34 -3.53 -18.65 -12.03
CA GLN A 34 -4.06 -17.33 -12.39
C GLN A 34 -3.40 -16.27 -11.51
N VAL A 35 -2.88 -15.20 -12.12
CA VAL A 35 -2.26 -14.07 -11.40
C VAL A 35 -3.28 -13.14 -10.73
N SER A 36 -4.57 -13.25 -11.09
CA SER A 36 -5.63 -12.49 -10.45
C SER A 36 -5.73 -12.90 -8.98
N GLU A 37 -5.56 -11.93 -8.07
CA GLU A 37 -5.53 -12.10 -6.60
C GLU A 37 -4.43 -13.05 -6.08
N ALA A 38 -3.46 -13.44 -6.90
CA ALA A 38 -2.38 -14.34 -6.47
C ALA A 38 -1.53 -13.70 -5.36
N SER A 39 -1.36 -14.40 -4.24
CA SER A 39 -0.49 -13.99 -3.13
C SER A 39 0.98 -14.34 -3.41
N ILE A 40 1.89 -13.68 -2.70
CA ILE A 40 3.33 -14.01 -2.73
C ILE A 40 3.56 -15.47 -2.32
N ALA A 41 2.84 -15.97 -1.32
CA ALA A 41 2.94 -17.36 -0.86
C ALA A 41 2.49 -18.35 -1.94
N GLN A 42 1.39 -18.07 -2.66
CA GLN A 42 0.94 -18.89 -3.78
C GLN A 42 1.95 -18.91 -4.93
N ILE A 43 2.50 -17.75 -5.30
CA ILE A 43 3.55 -17.65 -6.33
C ILE A 43 4.75 -18.52 -5.93
N ALA A 44 5.24 -18.39 -4.71
CA ALA A 44 6.37 -19.16 -4.21
C ALA A 44 6.10 -20.70 -4.25
N PHE A 45 4.89 -21.10 -3.88
CA PHE A 45 4.46 -22.51 -3.91
C PHE A 45 4.42 -23.07 -5.34
N GLU A 46 3.87 -22.33 -6.30
CA GLU A 46 3.78 -22.75 -7.70
C GLU A 46 5.17 -22.87 -8.36
N LEU A 47 6.07 -21.93 -8.07
CA LEU A 47 7.47 -21.98 -8.51
C LEU A 47 8.21 -23.16 -7.90
N ALA A 48 8.10 -23.38 -6.58
CA ALA A 48 8.74 -24.49 -5.88
C ALA A 48 8.25 -25.86 -6.37
N SER A 49 6.97 -25.98 -6.71
CA SER A 49 6.38 -27.19 -7.28
C SER A 49 6.60 -27.36 -8.79
N LYS A 50 7.33 -26.44 -9.42
CA LYS A 50 7.66 -26.44 -10.88
C LYS A 50 6.42 -26.40 -11.79
N ARG A 51 5.27 -25.94 -11.28
CA ARG A 51 4.05 -25.73 -12.09
C ARG A 51 4.02 -24.36 -12.76
N LEU A 52 4.89 -23.44 -12.33
CA LEU A 52 5.03 -22.10 -12.84
C LEU A 52 6.51 -21.77 -13.03
N THR A 53 6.83 -20.95 -14.03
CA THR A 53 8.13 -20.32 -14.18
C THR A 53 8.03 -18.81 -13.94
N CYS A 54 9.14 -18.16 -13.61
CA CYS A 54 9.19 -16.69 -13.51
C CYS A 54 8.77 -16.04 -14.83
N HIS A 55 9.23 -16.59 -15.97
CA HIS A 55 8.84 -16.12 -17.30
C HIS A 55 7.31 -16.16 -17.50
N ALA A 56 6.69 -17.32 -17.29
CA ALA A 56 5.23 -17.48 -17.46
C ALA A 56 4.43 -16.61 -16.48
N LEU A 57 4.95 -16.40 -15.27
CA LEU A 57 4.34 -15.51 -14.28
C LEU A 57 4.34 -14.05 -14.77
N VAL A 58 5.51 -13.54 -15.17
CA VAL A 58 5.67 -12.16 -15.66
C VAL A 58 4.85 -11.93 -16.92
N GLU A 59 4.86 -12.89 -17.86
CA GLU A 59 4.05 -12.82 -19.08
C GLU A 59 2.55 -12.68 -18.78
N GLN A 60 2.01 -13.42 -17.80
CA GLN A 60 0.62 -13.31 -17.40
C GLN A 60 0.29 -11.91 -16.84
N TYR A 61 1.17 -11.32 -16.01
CA TYR A 61 1.00 -9.95 -15.52
C TYR A 61 1.06 -8.92 -16.65
N LEU A 62 2.01 -9.06 -17.58
CA LEU A 62 2.13 -8.15 -18.74
C LEU A 62 0.88 -8.21 -19.65
N ARG A 63 0.35 -9.41 -19.90
CA ARG A 63 -0.92 -9.55 -20.65
C ARG A 63 -2.07 -8.86 -19.94
N ARG A 64 -2.13 -8.95 -18.61
CA ARG A 64 -3.15 -8.29 -17.81
C ARG A 64 -3.03 -6.76 -17.84
N ILE A 65 -1.82 -6.23 -17.77
CA ILE A 65 -1.52 -4.81 -17.94
C ILE A 65 -1.98 -4.33 -19.32
N ASP A 66 -1.63 -5.05 -20.39
CA ASP A 66 -2.03 -4.72 -21.77
C ASP A 66 -3.56 -4.69 -21.93
N ALA A 67 -4.27 -5.61 -21.30
CA ALA A 67 -5.72 -5.70 -21.39
C ALA A 67 -6.47 -4.58 -20.66
N TYR A 68 -5.92 -4.05 -19.56
CA TYR A 68 -6.71 -3.23 -18.62
C TYR A 68 -6.13 -1.85 -18.32
N ASP A 69 -4.83 -1.60 -18.51
CA ASP A 69 -4.24 -0.30 -18.10
C ASP A 69 -4.53 0.82 -19.10
N LYS A 70 -4.29 0.59 -20.41
CA LYS A 70 -4.55 1.57 -21.49
C LYS A 70 -5.68 1.16 -22.41
N LYS A 71 -6.13 -0.09 -22.31
CA LYS A 71 -7.24 -0.67 -23.07
C LYS A 71 -8.36 -1.09 -22.11
N GLY A 72 -9.48 -1.54 -22.64
CA GLY A 72 -10.62 -1.97 -21.84
C GLY A 72 -11.09 -0.88 -20.88
N PRO A 73 -11.08 -1.11 -19.55
CA PRO A 73 -11.47 -0.10 -18.55
C PRO A 73 -10.54 1.10 -18.52
N ALA A 74 -9.33 0.98 -19.05
CA ALA A 74 -8.31 2.01 -19.16
C ALA A 74 -8.03 2.68 -17.79
N PHE A 75 -7.53 1.91 -16.83
CA PHE A 75 -7.25 2.40 -15.46
C PHE A 75 -6.24 3.54 -15.42
N ASN A 76 -5.36 3.64 -16.42
CA ASN A 76 -4.35 4.70 -16.51
C ASN A 76 -3.47 4.74 -15.26
N ALA A 77 -3.05 3.58 -14.78
CA ALA A 77 -2.32 3.40 -13.52
C ALA A 77 -0.81 3.42 -13.68
N LEU A 78 -0.28 3.10 -14.88
CA LEU A 78 1.15 2.93 -15.12
C LEU A 78 1.70 4.00 -16.05
N VAL A 79 2.88 4.53 -15.74
CA VAL A 79 3.61 5.50 -16.57
C VAL A 79 4.63 4.82 -17.46
N GLU A 80 5.24 3.71 -17.00
CA GLU A 80 6.24 2.97 -17.74
C GLU A 80 6.23 1.50 -17.36
N ILE A 81 6.40 0.62 -18.35
CA ILE A 81 6.53 -0.82 -18.18
C ILE A 81 7.98 -1.21 -18.40
N ASN A 82 8.52 -2.08 -17.54
CA ASN A 82 9.89 -2.60 -17.68
C ASN A 82 10.01 -3.51 -18.90
N GLN A 83 10.68 -3.03 -19.93
CA GLN A 83 10.87 -3.77 -21.19
C GLN A 83 11.80 -4.99 -21.02
N HIS A 84 12.60 -5.05 -19.94
CA HIS A 84 13.51 -6.15 -19.62
C HIS A 84 12.91 -7.14 -18.60
N ALA A 85 11.63 -7.03 -18.27
CA ALA A 85 11.02 -7.87 -17.22
C ALA A 85 11.06 -9.36 -17.54
N LEU A 86 10.84 -9.76 -18.80
CA LEU A 86 10.93 -11.16 -19.24
C LEU A 86 12.37 -11.68 -19.22
N GLU A 87 13.35 -10.89 -19.65
CA GLU A 87 14.77 -11.23 -19.58
C GLU A 87 15.21 -11.45 -18.11
N GLN A 88 14.77 -10.55 -17.19
CA GLN A 88 15.03 -10.70 -15.77
C GLN A 88 14.35 -11.96 -15.20
N ALA A 89 13.15 -12.28 -15.66
CA ALA A 89 12.46 -13.50 -15.27
C ALA A 89 13.21 -14.76 -15.72
N ASP A 90 13.72 -14.78 -16.95
CA ASP A 90 14.55 -15.88 -17.47
C ASP A 90 15.84 -16.07 -16.66
N ASP A 91 16.47 -14.97 -16.22
CA ASP A 91 17.65 -15.03 -15.34
C ASP A 91 17.29 -15.67 -13.99
N LEU A 92 16.18 -15.25 -13.38
CA LEU A 92 15.69 -15.83 -12.12
C LEU A 92 15.32 -17.31 -12.27
N ASP A 93 14.71 -17.71 -13.39
CA ASP A 93 14.44 -19.12 -13.70
C ASP A 93 15.74 -19.94 -13.81
N ARG A 94 16.80 -19.38 -14.42
CA ARG A 94 18.12 -20.03 -14.45
C ARG A 94 18.70 -20.20 -13.06
N ARG A 95 18.68 -19.14 -12.24
CA ARG A 95 19.17 -19.17 -10.85
C ARG A 95 18.40 -20.16 -9.99
N LEU A 96 17.06 -20.18 -10.10
CA LEU A 96 16.23 -21.14 -9.37
C LEU A 96 16.65 -22.60 -9.64
N ARG A 97 16.97 -22.91 -10.90
CA ARG A 97 17.41 -24.27 -11.30
C ARG A 97 18.82 -24.63 -10.80
N THR A 98 19.72 -23.66 -10.69
CA THR A 98 21.14 -23.89 -10.38
C THR A 98 21.48 -23.73 -8.91
N SER A 99 20.82 -22.78 -8.22
CA SER A 99 21.21 -22.32 -6.87
C SER A 99 20.04 -22.20 -5.91
N GLY A 100 18.82 -22.47 -6.37
CA GLY A 100 17.61 -22.21 -5.60
C GLY A 100 17.13 -20.76 -5.67
N PRO A 101 16.12 -20.38 -4.88
CA PRO A 101 15.57 -19.02 -4.91
C PRO A 101 16.61 -17.99 -4.43
N VAL A 102 16.63 -16.81 -5.05
CA VAL A 102 17.55 -15.71 -4.70
C VAL A 102 17.23 -15.17 -3.30
N GLY A 103 15.94 -15.12 -2.93
CA GLY A 103 15.50 -14.63 -1.65
C GLY A 103 13.98 -14.79 -1.46
N PRO A 104 13.41 -14.20 -0.39
CA PRO A 104 12.01 -14.39 -0.02
C PRO A 104 11.01 -13.79 -1.01
N LEU A 105 11.45 -12.93 -1.93
CA LEU A 105 10.62 -12.32 -2.98
C LEU A 105 10.98 -12.84 -4.37
N HIS A 106 11.58 -14.04 -4.47
CA HIS A 106 12.01 -14.60 -5.74
C HIS A 106 10.88 -14.61 -6.78
N CYS A 107 11.11 -13.94 -7.92
CA CYS A 107 10.16 -13.72 -9.03
C CYS A 107 8.90 -12.91 -8.69
N VAL A 108 8.77 -12.31 -7.52
CA VAL A 108 7.59 -11.51 -7.18
C VAL A 108 7.55 -10.24 -8.03
N PRO A 109 6.50 -10.04 -8.88
CA PRO A 109 6.36 -8.82 -9.67
C PRO A 109 5.85 -7.67 -8.80
N ILE A 110 6.61 -6.56 -8.77
CA ILE A 110 6.35 -5.38 -7.94
C ILE A 110 6.06 -4.15 -8.81
N ILE A 111 5.05 -3.38 -8.42
CA ILE A 111 4.75 -2.06 -8.97
C ILE A 111 5.39 -0.99 -8.09
N VAL A 112 6.19 -0.10 -8.68
CA VAL A 112 6.93 0.93 -7.93
C VAL A 112 6.43 2.32 -8.33
N LYS A 113 6.06 3.14 -7.35
CA LYS A 113 5.62 4.52 -7.58
C LYS A 113 6.69 5.34 -8.31
N ASP A 114 6.28 6.25 -9.17
CA ASP A 114 7.17 7.00 -10.08
C ASP A 114 8.19 7.91 -9.36
N ASN A 115 8.03 8.15 -8.08
CA ASN A 115 9.00 8.92 -7.28
C ASN A 115 10.16 8.09 -6.68
N PHE A 116 10.28 6.80 -6.93
CA PHE A 116 11.42 6.00 -6.51
C PHE A 116 12.46 5.88 -7.62
N GLU A 117 13.70 6.24 -7.36
CA GLU A 117 14.82 5.97 -8.26
C GLU A 117 14.90 4.47 -8.55
N THR A 118 14.96 4.14 -9.84
CA THR A 118 14.97 2.75 -10.31
C THR A 118 15.88 2.62 -11.53
N ILE A 119 16.94 1.86 -11.42
CA ILE A 119 17.87 1.62 -12.55
C ILE A 119 17.09 1.06 -13.73
N GLY A 120 17.28 1.67 -14.91
CA GLY A 120 16.67 1.24 -16.17
C GLY A 120 15.22 1.69 -16.38
N LEU A 121 14.63 2.42 -15.42
CA LEU A 121 13.27 2.96 -15.52
C LEU A 121 13.24 4.43 -15.13
N GLN A 122 12.35 5.20 -15.78
CA GLN A 122 12.17 6.60 -15.47
C GLN A 122 11.75 6.84 -14.02
N SER A 123 12.19 7.95 -13.44
CA SER A 123 11.86 8.40 -12.09
C SER A 123 11.53 9.88 -12.13
N ALA A 124 10.29 10.20 -12.50
CA ALA A 124 9.87 11.56 -12.83
C ALA A 124 8.94 12.22 -11.80
N ALA A 125 8.58 11.53 -10.71
CA ALA A 125 7.62 12.03 -9.71
C ALA A 125 6.29 12.54 -10.34
N GLY A 126 5.86 11.91 -11.45
CA GLY A 126 4.66 12.30 -12.20
C GLY A 126 4.82 13.58 -13.02
N SER A 127 6.02 14.19 -13.12
CA SER A 127 6.22 15.51 -13.73
C SER A 127 6.92 15.46 -15.08
N LEU A 128 6.37 16.18 -16.06
CA LEU A 128 7.06 16.44 -17.33
C LEU A 128 8.39 17.18 -17.16
N ALA A 129 8.60 17.89 -16.06
CA ALA A 129 9.87 18.54 -15.76
C ALA A 129 11.02 17.55 -15.61
N MET A 130 10.71 16.34 -15.12
CA MET A 130 11.68 15.23 -14.93
C MET A 130 11.56 14.15 -16.00
N LYS A 131 10.77 14.35 -17.05
CA LYS A 131 10.57 13.32 -18.09
C LYS A 131 11.89 12.85 -18.70
N GLY A 132 12.08 11.54 -18.74
CA GLY A 132 13.25 10.88 -19.29
C GLY A 132 14.42 10.77 -18.30
N PHE A 133 14.28 11.24 -17.08
CA PHE A 133 15.31 11.01 -16.07
C PHE A 133 15.32 9.54 -15.63
N VAL A 134 16.44 8.86 -15.88
CA VAL A 134 16.71 7.49 -15.43
C VAL A 134 17.89 7.54 -14.46
N SER A 135 17.67 7.12 -13.22
CA SER A 135 18.72 7.12 -12.21
C SER A 135 19.78 6.07 -12.46
N SER A 136 21.04 6.39 -12.09
CA SER A 136 22.16 5.45 -12.10
C SER A 136 22.16 4.51 -10.87
N LYS A 137 21.26 4.72 -9.92
CA LYS A 137 21.12 3.92 -8.70
C LYS A 137 19.66 3.61 -8.43
N ASP A 138 19.41 2.51 -7.72
CA ASP A 138 18.10 2.22 -7.15
C ASP A 138 17.91 3.01 -5.83
N ALA A 139 16.68 3.44 -5.54
CA ALA A 139 16.30 3.81 -4.19
C ALA A 139 16.58 2.63 -3.24
N PHE A 140 16.92 2.91 -1.99
CA PHE A 140 17.28 1.86 -1.02
C PHE A 140 16.25 0.72 -0.96
N LEU A 141 14.96 1.05 -0.89
CA LEU A 141 13.89 0.07 -0.83
C LEU A 141 13.80 -0.75 -2.13
N VAL A 142 13.99 -0.11 -3.29
CA VAL A 142 13.97 -0.78 -4.60
C VAL A 142 15.13 -1.77 -4.70
N LYS A 143 16.32 -1.36 -4.28
CA LYS A 143 17.48 -2.26 -4.22
C LYS A 143 17.19 -3.47 -3.34
N ARG A 144 16.66 -3.27 -2.15
CA ARG A 144 16.37 -4.36 -1.20
C ARG A 144 15.37 -5.38 -1.76
N VAL A 145 14.30 -4.93 -2.41
CA VAL A 145 13.34 -5.87 -3.02
C VAL A 145 13.94 -6.61 -4.22
N LYS A 146 14.77 -5.94 -5.04
CA LYS A 146 15.52 -6.60 -6.14
C LYS A 146 16.52 -7.62 -5.60
N ASP A 147 17.27 -7.28 -4.58
CA ASP A 147 18.22 -8.19 -3.91
C ASP A 147 17.52 -9.41 -3.31
N ALA A 148 16.27 -9.26 -2.87
CA ALA A 148 15.42 -10.36 -2.42
C ALA A 148 14.77 -11.18 -3.55
N GLY A 149 15.07 -10.86 -4.81
CA GLY A 149 14.63 -11.59 -6.00
C GLY A 149 13.37 -11.08 -6.66
N ALA A 150 12.84 -9.92 -6.27
CA ALA A 150 11.68 -9.33 -6.93
C ALA A 150 12.03 -8.72 -8.30
N ILE A 151 11.02 -8.65 -9.17
CA ILE A 151 11.09 -7.97 -10.47
C ILE A 151 10.26 -6.68 -10.40
N VAL A 152 10.90 -5.52 -10.60
CA VAL A 152 10.15 -4.27 -10.82
C VAL A 152 9.51 -4.34 -12.20
N LEU A 153 8.19 -4.52 -12.23
CA LEU A 153 7.46 -4.75 -13.46
C LEU A 153 7.07 -3.45 -14.16
N ALA A 154 6.78 -2.41 -13.37
CA ALA A 154 6.39 -1.11 -13.91
C ALA A 154 6.56 0.02 -12.89
N LYS A 155 6.64 1.26 -13.41
CA LYS A 155 6.49 2.48 -12.65
C LYS A 155 5.02 2.93 -12.71
N SER A 156 4.44 3.23 -11.54
CA SER A 156 3.05 3.63 -11.46
C SER A 156 2.87 5.14 -11.45
N ASN A 157 1.73 5.58 -12.00
CA ASN A 157 1.32 6.97 -11.91
C ASN A 157 1.15 7.44 -10.46
N MET A 158 1.33 8.72 -10.24
CA MET A 158 1.17 9.36 -8.95
C MET A 158 0.61 10.77 -9.11
N ALA A 159 0.04 11.33 -8.05
CA ALA A 159 -0.20 12.76 -8.03
C ALA A 159 1.14 13.50 -8.16
N GLU A 160 1.23 14.41 -9.11
CA GLU A 160 2.48 15.09 -9.46
C GLU A 160 3.12 15.74 -8.23
N TRP A 161 4.43 15.49 -8.02
CA TRP A 161 5.21 15.90 -6.84
C TRP A 161 4.60 15.44 -5.50
N ALA A 162 3.74 14.44 -5.52
CA ALA A 162 2.97 13.96 -4.37
C ALA A 162 2.05 15.02 -3.73
N PHE A 163 1.69 16.08 -4.44
CA PHE A 163 0.99 17.23 -3.89
C PHE A 163 -0.50 16.99 -3.60
N SER A 164 -1.18 16.09 -4.29
CA SER A 164 -2.59 15.80 -4.01
C SER A 164 -2.77 14.50 -3.22
N PRO A 165 -3.42 14.55 -2.05
CA PRO A 165 -3.88 13.34 -1.37
C PRO A 165 -5.21 12.81 -1.92
N TYR A 166 -5.93 13.59 -2.74
CA TYR A 166 -7.32 13.34 -3.08
C TYR A 166 -7.51 12.56 -4.38
N GLU A 167 -6.58 12.72 -5.30
CA GLU A 167 -6.67 12.18 -6.66
C GLU A 167 -5.29 11.91 -7.22
N THR A 168 -5.21 11.08 -8.25
CA THR A 168 -3.97 10.81 -8.98
C THR A 168 -4.08 11.34 -10.40
N VAL A 169 -3.48 12.49 -10.60
CA VAL A 169 -3.31 13.18 -11.87
C VAL A 169 -1.89 13.73 -11.96
N SER A 170 -1.31 13.66 -13.15
CA SER A 170 0.07 14.09 -13.38
C SER A 170 0.23 14.68 -14.79
N SER A 171 1.28 15.45 -15.01
CA SER A 171 1.59 15.97 -16.35
C SER A 171 2.21 14.91 -17.26
N ILE A 172 2.88 13.91 -16.68
CA ILE A 172 3.59 12.87 -17.46
C ILE A 172 2.64 11.87 -18.09
N LEU A 173 1.50 11.63 -17.47
CA LEU A 173 0.46 10.73 -17.94
C LEU A 173 -0.88 11.47 -17.98
N PRO A 174 -1.32 11.93 -19.15
CA PRO A 174 -2.55 12.70 -19.27
C PRO A 174 -3.78 11.96 -18.73
N GLY A 175 -4.67 12.70 -18.08
CA GLY A 175 -5.91 12.19 -17.49
C GLY A 175 -5.70 11.66 -16.06
N TYR A 176 -6.80 11.17 -15.50
CA TYR A 176 -6.82 10.61 -14.15
C TYR A 176 -6.48 9.13 -14.16
N THR A 177 -5.81 8.66 -13.12
CA THR A 177 -5.86 7.25 -12.76
C THR A 177 -7.24 6.95 -12.19
N ARG A 178 -7.91 5.94 -12.73
CA ARG A 178 -9.27 5.55 -12.37
C ARG A 178 -9.28 4.49 -11.28
N ASN A 179 -10.30 4.55 -10.43
CA ASN A 179 -10.49 3.54 -9.40
C ASN A 179 -11.02 2.23 -10.03
N PRO A 180 -10.34 1.08 -9.86
CA PRO A 180 -10.79 -0.20 -10.42
C PRO A 180 -12.16 -0.69 -9.90
N TYR A 181 -12.62 -0.19 -8.76
CA TYR A 181 -13.94 -0.52 -8.21
C TYR A 181 -15.07 0.32 -8.83
N ALA A 182 -14.74 1.54 -9.30
CA ALA A 182 -15.69 2.42 -9.97
C ALA A 182 -14.92 3.42 -10.85
N LEU A 183 -15.05 3.25 -12.18
CA LEU A 183 -14.20 3.95 -13.17
C LEU A 183 -14.41 5.46 -13.24
N ASP A 184 -15.52 5.95 -12.70
CA ASP A 184 -15.85 7.37 -12.56
C ASP A 184 -15.35 8.00 -11.26
N ARG A 185 -14.61 7.23 -10.43
CA ARG A 185 -14.15 7.66 -9.10
C ARG A 185 -12.64 7.84 -9.03
N VAL A 186 -12.22 8.72 -8.13
CA VAL A 186 -10.80 8.95 -7.82
C VAL A 186 -10.21 7.80 -7.02
N THR A 187 -8.88 7.67 -7.09
CA THR A 187 -8.10 6.64 -6.38
C THR A 187 -7.61 7.09 -5.01
N ALA A 188 -7.89 8.30 -4.58
CA ALA A 188 -7.03 9.05 -3.67
C ALA A 188 -5.61 9.24 -4.26
N GLY A 189 -4.68 9.78 -3.50
CA GLY A 189 -3.29 10.05 -3.90
C GLY A 189 -2.38 10.13 -2.67
N SER A 190 -1.13 10.30 -2.90
CA SER A 190 -0.43 10.44 -4.17
C SER A 190 -0.03 9.10 -4.80
N SER A 191 -0.11 7.94 -4.11
CA SER A 191 0.21 6.60 -4.66
C SER A 191 -1.00 5.91 -5.31
N GLY A 192 -1.93 6.67 -5.93
CA GLY A 192 -3.16 6.11 -6.48
C GLY A 192 -2.94 5.16 -7.66
N GLY A 193 -1.93 5.42 -8.49
CA GLY A 193 -1.54 4.50 -9.56
C GLY A 193 -1.00 3.17 -9.04
N THR A 194 -0.18 3.20 -7.98
CA THR A 194 0.28 1.97 -7.30
C THR A 194 -0.89 1.17 -6.77
N ALA A 195 -1.82 1.84 -6.08
CA ALA A 195 -3.00 1.18 -5.52
C ALA A 195 -3.90 0.59 -6.61
N ALA A 196 -4.18 1.35 -7.68
CA ALA A 196 -5.00 0.87 -8.80
C ALA A 196 -4.37 -0.35 -9.48
N ALA A 197 -3.06 -0.31 -9.73
CA ALA A 197 -2.32 -1.41 -10.32
C ALA A 197 -2.35 -2.68 -9.45
N VAL A 198 -2.13 -2.55 -8.13
CA VAL A 198 -2.17 -3.69 -7.20
C VAL A 198 -3.60 -4.22 -7.05
N ALA A 199 -4.59 -3.35 -6.93
CA ALA A 199 -5.99 -3.74 -6.84
C ALA A 199 -6.47 -4.49 -8.09
N ALA A 200 -6.01 -4.07 -9.28
CA ALA A 200 -6.28 -4.72 -10.57
C ALA A 200 -5.40 -5.94 -10.84
N SER A 201 -4.52 -6.35 -9.91
CA SER A 201 -3.56 -7.44 -10.08
C SER A 201 -2.61 -7.23 -11.27
N PHE A 202 -2.03 -6.03 -11.41
CA PHE A 202 -0.94 -5.75 -12.35
C PHE A 202 0.44 -6.10 -11.79
N GLY A 203 0.51 -6.35 -10.52
CA GLY A 203 1.62 -6.88 -9.76
C GLY A 203 1.11 -7.59 -8.51
N ALA A 204 1.97 -8.35 -7.86
CA ALA A 204 1.62 -9.01 -6.60
C ALA A 204 1.51 -8.00 -5.46
N ILE A 205 2.34 -6.96 -5.48
CA ILE A 205 2.50 -5.95 -4.43
C ILE A 205 2.98 -4.62 -5.04
N GLY A 206 2.86 -3.51 -4.29
CA GLY A 206 3.38 -2.21 -4.70
C GLY A 206 4.20 -1.52 -3.62
N LEU A 207 5.08 -0.61 -4.03
CA LEU A 207 5.76 0.35 -3.17
C LEU A 207 5.18 1.74 -3.39
N GLY A 208 4.79 2.39 -2.30
CA GLY A 208 4.30 3.77 -2.26
C GLY A 208 5.06 4.63 -1.25
N SER A 209 4.76 5.91 -1.23
CA SER A 209 5.24 6.86 -0.22
C SER A 209 4.08 7.59 0.43
N ASP A 210 4.21 7.93 1.71
CA ASP A 210 3.16 8.55 2.54
C ASP A 210 3.74 9.70 3.37
N THR A 211 3.39 10.91 2.98
CA THR A 211 3.71 12.12 3.75
C THR A 211 2.60 12.46 4.73
N GLY A 212 1.36 12.30 4.29
CA GLY A 212 0.16 12.59 5.07
C GLY A 212 -0.84 11.43 5.09
N ASN A 213 -1.06 10.82 3.90
CA ASN A 213 -1.97 9.68 3.75
C ASN A 213 -1.63 8.83 2.52
N SER A 214 -0.57 9.14 1.79
CA SER A 214 -0.42 8.72 0.37
C SER A 214 -0.12 7.22 0.15
N ILE A 215 -0.01 6.41 1.18
CA ILE A 215 -0.13 4.94 1.16
C ILE A 215 -1.54 4.55 1.65
N ARG A 216 -1.92 5.02 2.84
CA ARG A 216 -3.13 4.59 3.55
C ARG A 216 -4.42 5.01 2.84
N GLY A 217 -4.48 6.23 2.34
CA GLY A 217 -5.63 6.75 1.61
C GLY A 217 -5.93 5.98 0.32
N PRO A 218 -4.97 5.86 -0.62
CA PRO A 218 -5.17 5.03 -1.81
C PRO A 218 -5.47 3.56 -1.50
N SER A 219 -4.86 3.00 -0.45
CA SER A 219 -5.17 1.64 0.00
C SER A 219 -6.61 1.51 0.50
N SER A 220 -7.12 2.49 1.25
CA SER A 220 -8.50 2.53 1.72
C SER A 220 -9.49 2.56 0.56
N HIS A 221 -9.29 3.44 -0.41
CA HIS A 221 -10.19 3.60 -1.56
C HIS A 221 -10.16 2.43 -2.56
N GLN A 222 -9.23 1.50 -2.40
CA GLN A 222 -9.04 0.39 -3.33
C GLN A 222 -8.91 -0.97 -2.63
N ALA A 223 -9.48 -1.08 -1.43
CA ALA A 223 -9.56 -2.30 -0.64
C ALA A 223 -8.20 -3.01 -0.49
N LEU A 224 -7.16 -2.25 -0.18
CA LEU A 224 -5.80 -2.75 0.03
C LEU A 224 -5.35 -2.57 1.49
N VAL A 225 -4.32 -3.29 1.85
CA VAL A 225 -3.52 -3.07 3.04
C VAL A 225 -2.39 -2.11 2.70
N GLY A 226 -2.23 -1.06 3.53
CA GLY A 226 -1.14 -0.11 3.37
C GLY A 226 -0.42 0.11 4.70
N ILE A 227 0.91 -0.08 4.71
CA ILE A 227 1.73 0.08 5.92
C ILE A 227 2.52 1.39 5.83
N ARG A 228 2.23 2.31 6.75
CA ARG A 228 3.06 3.44 7.10
C ARG A 228 3.79 3.09 8.40
N SER A 229 5.11 2.89 8.33
CA SER A 229 5.94 2.53 9.49
C SER A 229 6.18 3.70 10.44
N THR A 230 6.81 3.42 11.57
CA THR A 230 7.45 4.45 12.38
C THR A 230 8.48 5.22 11.55
N MET A 231 8.55 6.54 11.73
CA MET A 231 9.57 7.39 11.10
C MET A 231 10.97 6.89 11.49
N GLY A 232 11.77 6.57 10.47
CA GLY A 232 13.12 6.04 10.64
C GLY A 232 13.24 4.52 10.56
N LEU A 233 12.15 3.78 10.35
CA LEU A 233 12.20 2.33 10.17
C LEU A 233 12.45 1.92 8.71
N THR A 234 12.00 2.74 7.76
CA THR A 234 12.25 2.56 6.32
C THR A 234 12.97 3.78 5.75
N SER A 235 13.94 3.55 4.86
CA SER A 235 14.72 4.62 4.23
C SER A 235 13.92 5.36 3.17
N ARG A 236 14.22 6.67 3.03
CA ARG A 236 13.70 7.56 1.98
C ARG A 236 14.76 7.88 0.93
N ALA A 237 15.98 7.32 1.07
CA ALA A 237 17.06 7.57 0.11
C ALA A 237 16.70 7.07 -1.29
N GLY A 238 16.80 7.96 -2.28
CA GLY A 238 16.40 7.72 -3.66
C GLY A 238 14.88 7.83 -3.89
N VAL A 239 14.12 8.39 -2.93
CA VAL A 239 12.71 8.74 -3.11
C VAL A 239 12.60 10.25 -3.26
N VAL A 240 12.01 10.73 -4.37
CA VAL A 240 11.76 12.17 -4.57
C VAL A 240 10.92 12.69 -3.42
N PRO A 241 11.41 13.66 -2.64
CA PRO A 241 10.76 14.10 -1.42
C PRO A 241 9.54 14.98 -1.69
N LEU A 242 8.56 14.91 -0.78
CA LEU A 242 7.57 15.97 -0.61
C LEU A 242 7.86 16.79 0.65
N ASN A 243 8.15 16.11 1.74
CA ASN A 243 8.49 16.72 3.02
C ASN A 243 9.20 15.69 3.91
N LEU A 244 10.50 15.77 4.01
CA LEU A 244 11.33 14.83 4.77
C LEU A 244 11.01 14.76 6.26
N LEU A 245 10.29 15.79 6.81
CA LEU A 245 9.80 15.75 8.19
C LEU A 245 8.62 14.77 8.41
N ALA A 246 8.04 14.23 7.32
CA ALA A 246 6.87 13.35 7.40
C ALA A 246 6.88 12.20 6.39
N ASP A 247 7.77 12.23 5.38
CA ASP A 247 7.81 11.23 4.31
C ASP A 247 8.21 9.85 4.86
N ILE A 248 7.44 8.85 4.50
CA ILE A 248 7.72 7.43 4.75
C ILE A 248 7.44 6.65 3.47
N ALA A 249 8.26 5.67 3.15
CA ALA A 249 8.06 4.74 2.06
C ALA A 249 7.63 3.36 2.61
N GLY A 250 6.72 2.68 1.92
CA GLY A 250 6.19 1.42 2.43
C GLY A 250 5.37 0.62 1.41
N PRO A 251 4.95 -0.61 1.78
CA PRO A 251 4.24 -1.52 0.93
C PRO A 251 2.73 -1.25 0.87
N MET A 252 2.14 -1.61 -0.28
CA MET A 252 0.71 -1.62 -0.54
C MET A 252 0.35 -2.98 -1.13
N GLY A 253 -0.43 -3.79 -0.42
CA GLY A 253 -0.73 -5.18 -0.77
C GLY A 253 -2.22 -5.51 -0.73
N ARG A 254 -2.60 -6.64 -1.30
CA ARG A 254 -3.96 -7.14 -1.23
C ARG A 254 -4.28 -7.80 0.12
N THR A 255 -3.25 -8.31 0.80
CA THR A 255 -3.35 -8.95 2.11
C THR A 255 -2.32 -8.40 3.08
N VAL A 256 -2.58 -8.55 4.38
CA VAL A 256 -1.59 -8.21 5.43
C VAL A 256 -0.35 -9.07 5.28
N GLU A 257 -0.50 -10.36 4.95
CA GLU A 257 0.63 -11.27 4.78
C GLU A 257 1.59 -10.81 3.66
N ASP A 258 1.06 -10.44 2.48
CA ASP A 258 1.87 -9.94 1.35
C ASP A 258 2.55 -8.61 1.70
N ALA A 259 1.81 -7.68 2.33
CA ALA A 259 2.37 -6.41 2.76
C ALA A 259 3.52 -6.60 3.78
N VAL A 260 3.35 -7.51 4.74
CA VAL A 260 4.38 -7.83 5.75
C VAL A 260 5.57 -8.57 5.12
N ALA A 261 5.35 -9.42 4.13
CA ALA A 261 6.45 -10.10 3.44
C ALA A 261 7.42 -9.10 2.79
N VAL A 262 6.90 -8.04 2.16
CA VAL A 262 7.72 -6.97 1.59
C VAL A 262 8.24 -6.04 2.68
N PHE A 263 7.43 -5.70 3.69
CA PHE A 263 7.84 -4.85 4.80
C PHE A 263 9.07 -5.41 5.51
N GLN A 264 9.11 -6.71 5.81
CA GLN A 264 10.26 -7.40 6.41
C GLN A 264 11.55 -7.22 5.60
N VAL A 265 11.44 -7.12 4.28
CA VAL A 265 12.60 -6.95 3.38
C VAL A 265 13.10 -5.51 3.35
N ILE A 266 12.19 -4.52 3.38
CA ILE A 266 12.55 -3.11 3.14
C ILE A 266 12.98 -2.34 4.39
N VAL A 267 12.69 -2.84 5.59
CA VAL A 267 13.10 -2.20 6.86
C VAL A 267 14.59 -2.33 7.12
N GLY A 268 15.19 -1.32 7.74
CA GLY A 268 16.59 -1.36 8.17
C GLY A 268 17.32 -0.04 8.01
N GLU A 269 18.52 0.00 8.60
CA GLU A 269 19.40 1.17 8.54
C GLU A 269 19.93 1.42 7.14
N ASP A 270 19.98 2.69 6.77
CA ASP A 270 20.60 3.18 5.54
C ASP A 270 21.48 4.39 5.86
N PRO A 271 22.81 4.29 5.65
CA PRO A 271 23.70 5.43 5.86
C PRO A 271 23.37 6.68 5.05
N ASN A 272 22.65 6.52 3.92
CA ASN A 272 22.23 7.62 3.05
C ASN A 272 20.92 8.29 3.53
N ASP A 273 20.25 7.72 4.55
CA ASP A 273 19.11 8.33 5.22
C ASP A 273 19.30 8.28 6.74
N PRO A 274 19.98 9.26 7.32
CA PRO A 274 20.37 9.24 8.73
C PRO A 274 19.21 9.05 9.71
N VAL A 275 17.97 9.36 9.32
CA VAL A 275 16.81 9.13 10.19
C VAL A 275 16.61 7.63 10.53
N THR A 276 17.17 6.73 9.74
CA THR A 276 17.09 5.27 9.95
C THR A 276 18.16 4.71 10.87
N LEU A 277 19.22 5.47 11.17
CA LEU A 277 20.31 5.00 11.98
C LEU A 277 19.90 4.81 13.45
N ARG A 278 20.41 3.78 14.10
CA ARG A 278 20.09 3.46 15.51
C ARG A 278 20.74 4.44 16.49
N THR A 279 21.80 5.11 16.08
CA THR A 279 22.44 6.17 16.86
C THR A 279 21.50 7.37 17.02
N ASP A 280 21.75 8.20 18.01
CA ASP A 280 20.97 9.41 18.24
C ASP A 280 20.93 10.28 16.97
N TYR A 281 19.72 10.51 16.48
CA TYR A 281 19.51 11.35 15.32
C TYR A 281 19.61 12.82 15.72
N PRO A 282 20.45 13.62 15.04
CA PRO A 282 20.79 14.97 15.49
C PRO A 282 19.66 16.00 15.39
N GLN A 283 18.52 15.67 14.76
CA GLN A 283 17.37 16.58 14.69
C GLN A 283 16.30 16.19 15.74
N PRO A 284 16.24 16.89 16.88
CA PRO A 284 15.21 16.66 17.89
C PRO A 284 13.80 16.73 17.30
N GLY A 285 12.91 15.86 17.76
CA GLY A 285 11.48 15.89 17.37
C GLY A 285 11.15 15.35 15.97
N LEU A 286 12.13 15.03 15.09
CA LEU A 286 11.82 14.49 13.77
C LEU A 286 11.31 13.06 13.85
N ARG A 287 12.02 12.18 14.52
CA ARG A 287 11.59 10.81 14.75
C ARG A 287 11.31 10.54 16.23
N PRO A 288 10.49 9.53 16.56
CA PRO A 288 10.33 9.04 17.92
C PRO A 288 11.67 8.52 18.47
N SER A 289 11.88 8.66 19.78
CA SER A 289 13.00 8.02 20.50
C SER A 289 12.81 6.51 20.59
N GLY A 290 13.85 5.79 21.03
CA GLY A 290 13.76 4.35 21.33
C GLY A 290 13.80 3.45 20.11
N HIS A 291 14.57 3.79 19.08
CA HIS A 291 14.80 2.90 17.93
C HIS A 291 15.24 1.51 18.43
N PRO A 292 14.59 0.41 18.01
CA PRO A 292 14.91 -0.92 18.50
C PRO A 292 16.32 -1.34 18.07
N PRO A 293 17.06 -2.06 18.94
CA PRO A 293 18.41 -2.52 18.63
C PRO A 293 18.44 -3.55 17.50
N GLU A 294 17.36 -4.25 17.28
CA GLU A 294 17.22 -5.26 16.24
C GLU A 294 15.88 -5.11 15.51
N ILE A 295 15.85 -5.47 14.24
CA ILE A 295 14.61 -5.53 13.44
C ILE A 295 13.82 -6.77 13.88
N PRO A 296 12.58 -6.61 14.36
CA PRO A 296 11.73 -7.73 14.71
C PRO A 296 11.42 -8.64 13.52
N ASN A 297 11.12 -9.91 13.81
CA ASN A 297 10.50 -10.78 12.82
C ASN A 297 9.01 -10.45 12.70
N TYR A 298 8.66 -9.54 11.80
CA TYR A 298 7.27 -9.09 11.58
C TYR A 298 6.36 -10.22 11.10
N ARG A 299 6.90 -11.23 10.40
CA ARG A 299 6.11 -12.39 9.96
C ARG A 299 5.62 -13.24 11.13
N ALA A 300 6.32 -13.23 12.25
CA ALA A 300 5.86 -13.90 13.48
C ALA A 300 4.62 -13.25 14.10
N ALA A 301 4.31 -12.00 13.73
CA ALA A 301 3.11 -11.30 14.18
C ALA A 301 1.82 -11.70 13.42
N LEU A 302 1.91 -12.52 12.38
CA LEU A 302 0.76 -13.01 11.61
C LEU A 302 -0.02 -14.08 12.40
N VAL A 303 -0.72 -13.65 13.44
CA VAL A 303 -1.43 -14.50 14.39
C VAL A 303 -2.95 -14.29 14.26
N ARG A 304 -3.69 -15.36 13.89
CA ARG A 304 -5.16 -15.31 13.68
C ARG A 304 -5.94 -14.84 14.89
N ASP A 305 -5.52 -15.23 16.09
CA ASP A 305 -6.15 -14.87 17.36
C ASP A 305 -5.64 -13.55 17.96
N GLY A 306 -4.97 -12.73 17.16
CA GLY A 306 -4.30 -11.51 17.59
C GLY A 306 -5.20 -10.44 18.22
N LEU A 307 -6.51 -10.50 17.99
CA LEU A 307 -7.51 -9.59 18.60
C LEU A 307 -8.00 -10.04 19.96
N LYS A 308 -7.77 -11.30 20.38
CA LYS A 308 -8.20 -11.78 21.69
C LYS A 308 -7.49 -11.02 22.82
N GLY A 309 -8.28 -10.32 23.64
CA GLY A 309 -7.78 -9.52 24.75
C GLY A 309 -7.18 -8.17 24.36
N ALA A 310 -7.10 -7.85 23.06
CA ALA A 310 -6.65 -6.55 22.60
C ALA A 310 -7.59 -5.42 23.06
N ARG A 311 -7.01 -4.24 23.33
CA ARG A 311 -7.75 -3.03 23.74
C ARG A 311 -7.58 -1.94 22.71
N LEU A 312 -8.65 -1.53 22.06
CA LEU A 312 -8.66 -0.57 20.97
C LEU A 312 -9.41 0.71 21.35
N GLY A 313 -8.83 1.86 21.06
CA GLY A 313 -9.44 3.16 21.31
C GLY A 313 -10.04 3.76 20.04
N VAL A 314 -11.30 4.16 20.06
CA VAL A 314 -11.92 4.87 18.94
C VAL A 314 -11.51 6.34 18.97
N LEU A 315 -10.74 6.76 17.95
CA LEU A 315 -10.25 8.13 17.83
C LEU A 315 -11.26 9.01 17.08
N ARG A 316 -12.37 9.37 17.75
CA ARG A 316 -13.46 10.16 17.14
C ARG A 316 -12.98 11.50 16.59
N GLN A 317 -11.99 12.14 17.22
CA GLN A 317 -11.37 13.39 16.77
C GLN A 317 -10.81 13.34 15.34
N ALA A 318 -10.51 12.14 14.82
CA ALA A 318 -10.00 11.98 13.47
C ALA A 318 -11.10 12.15 12.41
N TYR A 319 -12.34 11.77 12.71
CA TYR A 319 -13.40 11.65 11.70
C TYR A 319 -14.73 12.27 12.06
N GLU A 320 -15.02 12.52 13.34
CA GLU A 320 -16.33 13.04 13.78
C GLU A 320 -16.46 14.51 13.43
N ARG A 321 -17.09 14.77 12.29
CA ARG A 321 -17.38 16.11 11.76
C ARG A 321 -18.67 16.07 10.93
N GLU A 322 -19.31 17.23 10.76
CA GLU A 322 -20.58 17.36 10.04
C GLU A 322 -20.52 16.81 8.60
N SER A 323 -19.36 16.94 7.95
CA SER A 323 -19.15 16.46 6.57
C SER A 323 -18.85 14.95 6.45
N THR A 324 -18.84 14.20 7.56
CA THR A 324 -18.61 12.76 7.52
C THR A 324 -19.82 12.03 6.94
N ASP A 325 -19.57 11.19 5.95
CA ASP A 325 -20.61 10.41 5.28
C ASP A 325 -21.22 9.36 6.24
N PRO A 326 -22.56 9.33 6.39
CA PRO A 326 -23.20 8.41 7.31
C PRO A 326 -22.99 6.93 6.99
N GLU A 327 -22.82 6.55 5.70
CA GLU A 327 -22.50 5.17 5.35
C GLU A 327 -21.09 4.77 5.82
N ILE A 328 -20.12 5.69 5.78
CA ILE A 328 -18.79 5.43 6.34
C ILE A 328 -18.88 5.17 7.85
N VAL A 329 -19.68 5.97 8.57
CA VAL A 329 -19.92 5.75 10.00
C VAL A 329 -20.55 4.39 10.24
N GLN A 330 -21.57 4.02 9.45
CA GLN A 330 -22.25 2.73 9.58
C GLN A 330 -21.31 1.55 9.32
N VAL A 331 -20.47 1.61 8.28
CA VAL A 331 -19.48 0.57 7.97
C VAL A 331 -18.44 0.48 9.10
N PHE A 332 -18.00 1.62 9.64
CA PHE A 332 -17.04 1.63 10.75
C PHE A 332 -17.65 1.07 12.05
N MET A 333 -18.91 1.38 12.36
CA MET A 333 -19.60 0.79 13.52
C MET A 333 -19.74 -0.73 13.36
N THR A 334 -19.99 -1.22 12.15
CA THR A 334 -19.98 -2.65 11.85
C THR A 334 -18.60 -3.26 12.11
N ALA A 335 -17.53 -2.60 11.66
CA ALA A 335 -16.15 -3.04 11.90
C ALA A 335 -15.81 -3.08 13.41
N ILE A 336 -16.32 -2.12 14.21
CA ILE A 336 -16.17 -2.15 15.67
C ILE A 336 -16.84 -3.41 16.27
N GLU A 337 -18.04 -3.76 15.83
CA GLU A 337 -18.71 -4.97 16.32
C GLU A 337 -17.98 -6.27 15.87
N GLU A 338 -17.36 -6.25 14.70
CA GLU A 338 -16.50 -7.37 14.24
C GLU A 338 -15.25 -7.52 15.11
N LEU A 339 -14.58 -6.41 15.46
CA LEU A 339 -13.45 -6.41 16.39
C LEU A 339 -13.83 -6.97 17.76
N LYS A 340 -14.99 -6.57 18.30
CA LYS A 340 -15.51 -7.10 19.57
C LYS A 340 -15.80 -8.59 19.48
N ARG A 341 -16.43 -9.05 18.41
CA ARG A 341 -16.69 -10.49 18.17
C ARG A 341 -15.39 -11.30 18.04
N ALA A 342 -14.32 -10.72 17.52
CA ALA A 342 -13.00 -11.34 17.45
C ALA A 342 -12.23 -11.30 18.79
N GLY A 343 -12.83 -10.74 19.86
CA GLY A 343 -12.31 -10.77 21.23
C GLY A 343 -11.61 -9.50 21.68
N ALA A 344 -11.69 -8.40 20.92
CA ALA A 344 -11.14 -7.12 21.35
C ALA A 344 -12.10 -6.37 22.28
N THR A 345 -11.53 -5.60 23.21
CA THR A 345 -12.26 -4.59 23.98
C THR A 345 -12.11 -3.24 23.29
N VAL A 346 -13.22 -2.56 23.03
CA VAL A 346 -13.22 -1.24 22.38
C VAL A 346 -13.61 -0.15 23.38
N VAL A 347 -12.75 0.86 23.52
CA VAL A 347 -12.97 2.08 24.32
C VAL A 347 -13.40 3.19 23.35
N ASP A 348 -14.61 3.69 23.51
CA ASP A 348 -15.23 4.68 22.63
C ASP A 348 -15.96 5.77 23.44
N PRO A 349 -15.56 7.05 23.38
CA PRO A 349 -14.36 7.56 22.70
C PRO A 349 -13.07 7.37 23.49
N ALA A 350 -11.91 7.48 22.78
CA ALA A 350 -10.59 7.57 23.40
C ALA A 350 -9.88 8.84 22.86
N PRO A 351 -10.21 10.02 23.39
CA PRO A 351 -9.67 11.28 22.86
C PRO A 351 -8.22 11.50 23.29
N VAL A 352 -7.40 12.01 22.35
CA VAL A 352 -6.07 12.55 22.66
C VAL A 352 -6.23 13.95 23.24
N GLU A 353 -5.83 14.12 24.50
CA GLU A 353 -5.96 15.38 25.21
C GLU A 353 -4.78 16.32 24.89
N LEU A 354 -4.98 17.15 23.88
CA LEU A 354 -4.04 18.20 23.48
C LEU A 354 -4.86 19.44 23.09
N ALA A 355 -4.46 20.62 23.57
CA ALA A 355 -5.21 21.87 23.36
C ALA A 355 -5.43 22.21 21.88
N ASN A 356 -4.48 21.89 21.00
CA ASN A 356 -4.53 22.17 19.57
C ASN A 356 -4.10 20.94 18.77
N VAL A 357 -4.98 19.95 18.63
CA VAL A 357 -4.72 18.81 17.74
C VAL A 357 -4.73 19.29 16.30
N ARG A 358 -3.57 19.37 15.70
CA ARG A 358 -3.37 19.81 14.31
C ARG A 358 -2.29 19.00 13.63
N ARG A 359 -2.24 19.06 12.31
CA ARG A 359 -1.05 18.62 11.57
C ARG A 359 0.12 19.52 11.90
N ALA A 360 1.31 18.94 12.13
CA ALA A 360 2.54 19.72 12.27
C ALA A 360 2.77 20.51 10.97
N GLN A 361 3.04 21.79 11.11
CA GLN A 361 3.29 22.66 9.98
C GLN A 361 4.68 22.36 9.40
N SER A 362 4.75 22.31 8.09
CA SER A 362 6.01 22.09 7.38
C SER A 362 6.32 23.19 6.38
N ALA A 363 5.35 24.08 6.14
CA ALA A 363 5.48 25.08 5.11
C ALA A 363 6.22 26.33 5.61
N GLY A 364 7.40 26.58 5.07
CA GLY A 364 8.09 27.85 5.13
C GLY A 364 8.84 28.17 6.43
N THR A 365 8.72 27.33 7.47
CA THR A 365 9.34 27.61 8.77
C THR A 365 10.37 26.58 9.22
N CYS A 366 10.23 25.32 8.81
CA CYS A 366 11.14 24.24 9.16
C CYS A 366 11.16 23.18 8.07
N GLY A 367 12.18 23.14 7.24
CA GLY A 367 12.20 22.29 6.06
C GLY A 367 11.16 22.74 5.03
N GLY A 368 10.72 21.84 4.19
CA GLY A 368 9.67 22.10 3.20
C GLY A 368 10.11 21.74 1.80
N PHE A 369 9.13 21.70 0.90
CA PHE A 369 9.35 21.18 -0.44
C PHE A 369 10.52 21.84 -1.19
N LYS A 370 10.68 23.18 -1.10
CA LYS A 370 11.78 23.88 -1.77
C LYS A 370 13.16 23.41 -1.31
N HIS A 371 13.35 23.32 0.00
CA HIS A 371 14.60 22.85 0.58
C HIS A 371 14.86 21.39 0.18
N ASP A 372 13.88 20.52 0.41
CA ASP A 372 14.03 19.08 0.22
C ASP A 372 14.24 18.73 -1.27
N ILE A 373 13.48 19.34 -2.19
CA ILE A 373 13.61 19.05 -3.63
C ILE A 373 14.92 19.62 -4.21
N ASN A 374 15.37 20.81 -3.78
CA ASN A 374 16.63 21.35 -4.25
C ASN A 374 17.81 20.48 -3.81
N ASN A 375 17.83 20.02 -2.56
CA ASN A 375 18.86 19.10 -2.06
C ASN A 375 18.81 17.75 -2.79
N TYR A 376 17.62 17.21 -3.04
CA TYR A 376 17.46 15.98 -3.81
C TYR A 376 18.04 16.13 -5.22
N LEU A 377 17.66 17.16 -5.95
CA LEU A 377 18.12 17.43 -7.32
C LEU A 377 19.64 17.64 -7.38
N ALA A 378 20.21 18.38 -6.40
CA ALA A 378 21.66 18.57 -6.29
C ALA A 378 22.43 17.25 -6.01
N GLY A 379 21.79 16.29 -5.36
CA GLY A 379 22.36 14.96 -5.06
C GLY A 379 22.27 13.95 -6.21
N LEU A 380 21.58 14.28 -7.31
CA LEU A 380 21.47 13.40 -8.46
C LEU A 380 22.77 13.39 -9.28
N GLY A 381 23.42 12.22 -9.38
CA GLY A 381 24.71 12.09 -10.06
C GLY A 381 24.68 12.18 -11.58
N ASN A 382 23.54 11.90 -12.21
CA ASN A 382 23.33 12.05 -13.65
C ASN A 382 22.64 13.38 -13.89
N SER A 383 23.04 14.13 -14.91
CA SER A 383 22.42 15.42 -15.22
C SER A 383 20.89 15.32 -15.30
N PRO A 384 20.15 15.67 -14.25
CA PRO A 384 18.69 15.68 -14.30
C PRO A 384 18.22 16.76 -15.28
N PRO A 385 17.00 16.65 -15.84
CA PRO A 385 16.46 17.66 -16.75
C PRO A 385 16.26 19.03 -16.10
N VAL A 386 16.18 19.11 -14.76
CA VAL A 386 16.07 20.32 -13.94
C VAL A 386 16.90 20.16 -12.67
N HIS A 387 17.47 21.28 -12.15
CA HIS A 387 18.41 21.26 -11.03
C HIS A 387 17.86 21.99 -9.79
N SER A 388 16.70 22.63 -9.89
CA SER A 388 16.09 23.36 -8.79
C SER A 388 14.57 23.51 -8.95
N LEU A 389 13.89 23.84 -7.85
CA LEU A 389 12.48 24.20 -7.88
C LEU A 389 12.21 25.42 -8.79
N ASP A 390 13.15 26.39 -8.84
CA ASP A 390 13.07 27.55 -9.73
C ASP A 390 13.02 27.13 -11.21
N GLU A 391 13.86 26.18 -11.62
CA GLU A 391 13.85 25.63 -12.98
C GLU A 391 12.55 24.86 -13.26
N ILE A 392 12.04 24.08 -12.30
CA ILE A 392 10.75 23.41 -12.43
C ILE A 392 9.65 24.44 -12.70
N VAL A 393 9.55 25.50 -11.89
CA VAL A 393 8.53 26.55 -12.02
C VAL A 393 8.66 27.26 -13.36
N ARG A 394 9.88 27.67 -13.76
CA ARG A 394 10.12 28.36 -15.05
C ARG A 394 9.84 27.49 -16.26
N SER A 395 10.04 26.19 -16.16
CA SER A 395 9.83 25.26 -17.27
C SER A 395 8.38 25.18 -17.73
N ARG A 396 7.42 25.49 -16.86
CA ARG A 396 5.98 25.31 -17.07
C ARG A 396 5.60 23.86 -17.47
N ARG A 397 6.48 22.87 -17.25
CA ARG A 397 6.28 21.47 -17.60
C ARG A 397 5.70 20.70 -16.44
N PHE A 398 4.50 21.09 -16.01
CA PHE A 398 3.76 20.48 -14.92
C PHE A 398 2.25 20.59 -15.16
N HIS A 399 1.47 19.78 -14.45
CA HIS A 399 0.01 19.85 -14.52
C HIS A 399 -0.52 21.12 -13.86
N PRO A 400 -1.52 21.82 -14.44
CA PRO A 400 -2.04 23.07 -13.88
C PRO A 400 -2.48 22.98 -12.40
N SER A 401 -2.96 21.83 -11.96
CA SER A 401 -3.41 21.63 -10.56
C SER A 401 -2.30 21.81 -9.52
N VAL A 402 -1.03 21.71 -9.90
CA VAL A 402 0.10 21.86 -8.97
C VAL A 402 0.75 23.24 -9.03
N GLU A 403 0.39 24.08 -10.00
CA GLU A 403 1.01 25.38 -10.22
C GLU A 403 1.04 26.26 -8.96
N LEU A 404 -0.11 26.41 -8.30
CA LEU A 404 -0.23 27.24 -7.10
C LEU A 404 0.69 26.73 -5.96
N ARG A 405 0.81 25.40 -5.80
CA ARG A 405 1.67 24.82 -4.77
C ARG A 405 3.16 25.00 -5.10
N LEU A 406 3.54 24.80 -6.36
CA LEU A 406 4.92 25.02 -6.81
C LEU A 406 5.32 26.50 -6.63
N THR A 407 4.47 27.43 -7.05
CA THR A 407 4.72 28.87 -6.93
C THR A 407 4.85 29.28 -5.46
N ARG A 408 3.92 28.88 -4.60
CA ARG A 408 3.98 29.17 -3.16
C ARG A 408 5.22 28.55 -2.50
N ALA A 409 5.60 27.34 -2.90
CA ALA A 409 6.82 26.71 -2.40
C ALA A 409 8.07 27.48 -2.84
N GLN A 410 8.09 28.01 -4.08
CA GLN A 410 9.20 28.82 -4.59
C GLN A 410 9.31 30.17 -3.88
N GLU A 411 8.18 30.80 -3.57
CA GLU A 411 8.11 32.10 -2.85
C GLU A 411 8.47 31.95 -1.36
N ALA A 412 8.35 30.72 -0.80
CA ALA A 412 8.74 30.49 0.58
C ALA A 412 10.21 30.84 0.79
N THR A 413 10.48 31.59 1.86
CA THR A 413 11.86 31.81 2.31
C THR A 413 12.51 30.44 2.53
N GLU A 414 13.76 30.30 2.09
CA GLU A 414 14.50 29.07 2.35
C GLU A 414 14.45 28.78 3.84
N SER A 415 14.17 27.53 4.12
CA SER A 415 14.01 27.03 5.46
C SER A 415 15.15 27.50 6.35
N ASN A 416 14.78 28.05 7.44
CA ASN A 416 15.65 28.11 8.58
C ASN A 416 16.09 26.70 8.95
N GLY A 417 17.37 26.45 9.11
CA GLY A 417 17.91 25.17 9.54
C GLY A 417 17.25 24.65 10.82
N PRO A 418 17.55 23.41 11.23
CA PRO A 418 16.95 22.79 12.41
C PRO A 418 17.12 23.61 13.70
N GLU A 419 18.11 24.49 13.75
CA GLU A 419 18.37 25.39 14.88
C GLU A 419 17.48 26.63 14.94
N SER A 420 16.63 26.86 13.94
CA SER A 420 15.73 28.02 13.95
C SER A 420 14.66 27.90 15.03
N GLY A 421 14.23 29.04 15.59
CA GLY A 421 13.15 29.07 16.58
C GLY A 421 11.84 28.44 16.08
N ALA A 422 11.56 28.54 14.79
CA ALA A 422 10.38 27.94 14.17
C ALA A 422 10.48 26.41 14.09
N CYS A 423 11.65 25.87 13.73
CA CYS A 423 11.89 24.43 13.73
C CYS A 423 11.82 23.84 15.13
N LYS A 424 12.38 24.56 16.10
CA LYS A 424 12.29 24.14 17.51
C LYS A 424 10.84 24.11 17.98
N ALA A 425 10.04 25.13 17.69
CA ALA A 425 8.62 25.14 18.07
C ALA A 425 7.82 23.99 17.47
N GLU A 426 8.10 23.60 16.22
CA GLU A 426 7.46 22.43 15.60
C GLU A 426 7.98 21.11 16.20
N ALA A 427 9.24 21.00 16.53
CA ALA A 427 9.79 19.85 17.23
C ALA A 427 9.16 19.69 18.63
N ASP A 428 9.08 20.77 19.41
CA ASP A 428 8.42 20.80 20.72
C ASP A 428 6.93 20.40 20.61
N TYR A 429 6.21 20.88 19.60
CA TYR A 429 4.84 20.50 19.36
C TYR A 429 4.70 19.00 19.04
N ARG A 430 5.59 18.45 18.22
CA ARG A 430 5.60 17.01 17.91
C ARG A 430 5.82 16.16 19.18
N GLU A 431 6.75 16.57 20.04
CA GLU A 431 6.99 15.87 21.31
C GLU A 431 5.79 15.95 22.26
N GLN A 432 5.16 17.13 22.38
CA GLN A 432 3.91 17.29 23.15
C GLN A 432 2.79 16.40 22.60
N PHE A 433 2.67 16.30 21.27
CA PHE A 433 1.67 15.44 20.66
C PHE A 433 1.94 13.95 20.91
N ARG A 434 3.20 13.51 20.78
CA ARG A 434 3.61 12.14 21.14
C ARG A 434 3.26 11.83 22.59
N ALA A 435 3.62 12.71 23.50
CA ALA A 435 3.32 12.56 24.91
C ALA A 435 1.80 12.45 25.17
N ALA A 436 0.97 13.29 24.54
CA ALA A 436 -0.47 13.24 24.68
C ALA A 436 -1.08 11.93 24.12
N VAL A 437 -0.61 11.45 22.97
CA VAL A 437 -1.00 10.16 22.39
C VAL A 437 -0.67 9.03 23.35
N LEU A 438 0.57 8.98 23.84
CA LEU A 438 1.03 7.93 24.77
C LEU A 438 0.26 7.98 26.10
N ALA A 439 0.03 9.16 26.66
CA ALA A 439 -0.73 9.33 27.90
C ALA A 439 -2.18 8.80 27.76
N THR A 440 -2.83 9.02 26.61
CA THR A 440 -4.16 8.46 26.35
C THR A 440 -4.10 6.93 26.21
N MET A 441 -3.11 6.41 25.49
CA MET A 441 -2.91 4.96 25.35
C MET A 441 -2.66 4.29 26.70
N ASP A 442 -1.84 4.90 27.57
CA ASP A 442 -1.52 4.37 28.89
C ASP A 442 -2.74 4.40 29.84
N ARG A 443 -3.45 5.54 29.89
CA ARG A 443 -4.66 5.72 30.69
C ARG A 443 -5.71 4.65 30.41
N HIS A 444 -5.94 4.37 29.13
CA HIS A 444 -6.95 3.40 28.69
C HIS A 444 -6.37 2.00 28.43
N LYS A 445 -5.07 1.81 28.62
CA LYS A 445 -4.32 0.57 28.35
C LYS A 445 -4.54 0.08 26.92
N LEU A 446 -4.42 1.00 25.93
CA LEU A 446 -4.67 0.70 24.54
C LEU A 446 -3.45 0.06 23.87
N ASP A 447 -3.72 -0.96 23.05
CA ASP A 447 -2.78 -1.52 22.10
C ASP A 447 -2.70 -0.67 20.81
N ALA A 448 -3.83 -0.13 20.37
CA ALA A 448 -3.93 0.78 19.23
C ALA A 448 -5.14 1.68 19.29
N PHE A 449 -5.10 2.80 18.55
CA PHE A 449 -6.28 3.53 18.13
C PHE A 449 -6.82 2.99 16.82
N ILE A 450 -8.14 3.16 16.60
CA ILE A 450 -8.84 2.86 15.36
C ILE A 450 -9.68 4.05 14.90
N TYR A 451 -9.73 4.27 13.59
CA TYR A 451 -10.60 5.26 12.95
C TYR A 451 -10.77 4.94 11.45
N PRO A 452 -11.88 5.37 10.80
CA PRO A 452 -12.00 5.23 9.35
C PRO A 452 -10.92 6.06 8.67
N THR A 453 -10.17 5.46 7.75
CA THR A 453 -9.06 6.12 7.04
C THR A 453 -9.54 7.36 6.27
N TRP A 454 -10.78 7.29 5.75
CA TRP A 454 -11.50 8.40 5.14
C TRP A 454 -12.89 8.54 5.73
N SER A 455 -13.36 9.79 5.89
CA SER A 455 -14.74 10.09 6.29
C SER A 455 -15.75 10.02 5.15
N ASN A 456 -15.27 9.95 3.90
CA ASN A 456 -16.12 9.96 2.71
C ASN A 456 -15.64 8.89 1.72
N PRO A 457 -16.56 8.29 0.95
CA PRO A 457 -16.21 7.40 -0.16
C PRO A 457 -15.38 8.10 -1.23
N PRO A 458 -14.73 7.36 -2.14
CA PRO A 458 -14.07 7.94 -3.30
C PRO A 458 -15.03 8.87 -4.05
N ARG A 459 -14.68 10.17 -4.17
CA ARG A 459 -15.51 11.15 -4.87
C ARG A 459 -15.45 10.95 -6.39
N PRO A 460 -16.44 11.46 -7.15
CA PRO A 460 -16.39 11.46 -8.61
C PRO A 460 -15.14 12.18 -9.14
N ILE A 461 -14.61 11.71 -10.27
CA ILE A 461 -13.52 12.38 -10.97
C ILE A 461 -13.99 13.78 -11.41
N GLY A 462 -13.18 14.82 -11.10
CA GLY A 462 -13.49 16.21 -11.43
C GLY A 462 -14.44 16.91 -10.46
N ASP A 463 -14.99 16.20 -9.47
CA ASP A 463 -15.80 16.82 -8.41
C ASP A 463 -14.89 17.43 -7.33
N LEU A 464 -14.85 18.77 -7.29
CA LEU A 464 -14.10 19.53 -6.29
C LEU A 464 -14.97 20.00 -5.12
N ASN A 465 -16.28 19.77 -5.15
CA ASN A 465 -17.23 20.28 -4.16
C ASN A 465 -17.56 19.25 -3.07
N THR A 466 -17.62 17.96 -3.42
CA THR A 466 -17.85 16.89 -2.43
C THR A 466 -16.67 16.85 -1.44
N PRO A 467 -16.95 16.80 -0.12
CA PRO A 467 -15.90 16.67 0.89
C PRO A 467 -14.99 15.48 0.63
N HIS A 468 -13.68 15.68 0.74
CA HIS A 468 -12.72 14.60 0.53
C HIS A 468 -12.60 13.67 1.74
N GLY A 469 -12.70 14.20 2.98
CA GLY A 469 -12.77 13.43 4.22
C GLY A 469 -11.49 12.70 4.66
N ASP A 470 -10.32 13.19 4.29
CA ASP A 470 -9.03 12.58 4.68
C ASP A 470 -8.81 12.70 6.20
N ASN A 471 -8.75 11.56 6.89
CA ASN A 471 -8.56 11.46 8.34
C ASN A 471 -7.10 11.16 8.73
N SER A 472 -6.24 10.92 7.76
CA SER A 472 -4.90 10.36 7.99
C SER A 472 -3.80 11.42 8.17
N GLN A 473 -4.10 12.72 7.92
CA GLN A 473 -3.11 13.79 7.84
C GLN A 473 -2.51 14.21 9.19
N VAL A 474 -3.16 13.94 10.31
CA VAL A 474 -2.82 14.57 11.60
C VAL A 474 -1.98 13.66 12.49
N PHE A 475 -2.53 12.52 12.90
CA PHE A 475 -1.95 11.73 13.99
C PHE A 475 -0.61 11.08 13.64
N SER A 476 -0.61 10.12 12.72
CA SER A 476 0.61 9.40 12.34
C SER A 476 1.67 10.31 11.69
N PRO A 477 1.37 11.22 10.76
CA PRO A 477 2.38 12.10 10.17
C PRO A 477 3.03 13.08 11.17
N THR A 478 2.25 13.58 12.13
CA THR A 478 2.76 14.52 13.14
C THR A 478 3.61 13.83 14.20
N THR A 479 3.16 12.68 14.69
CA THR A 479 3.89 11.93 15.72
C THR A 479 5.07 11.14 15.16
N GLY A 480 5.03 10.76 13.87
CA GLY A 480 5.94 9.78 13.30
C GLY A 480 5.66 8.35 13.76
N PHE A 481 4.51 8.11 14.39
CA PHE A 481 4.09 6.78 14.85
C PHE A 481 3.48 5.97 13.70
N PRO A 482 3.54 4.63 13.78
CA PRO A 482 3.09 3.76 12.71
C PRO A 482 1.57 3.71 12.57
N ALA A 483 1.12 3.45 11.35
CA ALA A 483 -0.29 3.23 11.06
C ALA A 483 -0.46 2.25 9.91
N ILE A 484 -1.43 1.34 10.03
CA ILE A 484 -1.78 0.34 9.02
C ILE A 484 -3.24 0.52 8.62
N ASN A 485 -3.49 0.68 7.31
CA ASN A 485 -4.83 0.62 6.75
C ASN A 485 -5.19 -0.81 6.36
N VAL A 486 -6.42 -1.22 6.68
CA VAL A 486 -7.02 -2.47 6.21
C VAL A 486 -8.42 -2.22 5.66
N PRO A 487 -8.93 -3.03 4.70
CA PRO A 487 -10.31 -2.96 4.25
C PRO A 487 -11.28 -3.22 5.42
N MET A 488 -12.32 -2.38 5.57
CA MET A 488 -13.34 -2.56 6.61
C MET A 488 -14.77 -2.76 6.06
N GLY A 489 -14.92 -2.75 4.74
CA GLY A 489 -16.21 -2.91 4.07
C GLY A 489 -16.38 -2.01 2.86
N TYR A 490 -17.62 -1.78 2.47
CA TYR A 490 -17.98 -1.02 1.26
C TYR A 490 -19.20 -0.15 1.52
N THR A 491 -19.23 0.98 0.85
CA THR A 491 -20.37 1.92 0.79
C THR A 491 -21.04 1.87 -0.58
N ARG A 492 -22.12 2.62 -0.77
CA ARG A 492 -22.84 2.75 -2.05
C ARG A 492 -23.24 1.37 -2.60
N ASP A 493 -24.12 0.66 -1.87
CA ASP A 493 -24.60 -0.68 -2.22
C ASP A 493 -23.45 -1.71 -2.42
N GLY A 494 -22.39 -1.55 -1.65
CA GLY A 494 -21.27 -2.47 -1.68
C GLY A 494 -20.28 -2.23 -2.83
N MET A 495 -20.32 -1.08 -3.51
CA MET A 495 -19.44 -0.79 -4.64
C MET A 495 -18.13 -0.12 -4.23
N LEU A 496 -18.16 0.85 -3.31
CA LEU A 496 -17.02 1.70 -3.01
C LEU A 496 -16.30 1.24 -1.74
N PRO A 497 -15.02 0.83 -1.83
CA PRO A 497 -14.26 0.37 -0.68
C PRO A 497 -14.09 1.44 0.40
N ALA A 498 -14.08 1.00 1.65
CA ALA A 498 -13.75 1.78 2.82
C ALA A 498 -12.69 1.04 3.66
N GLY A 499 -11.75 1.78 4.24
CA GLY A 499 -10.68 1.24 5.06
C GLY A 499 -10.67 1.81 6.48
N MET A 500 -10.17 1.00 7.42
CA MET A 500 -9.92 1.37 8.81
C MET A 500 -8.41 1.46 9.04
N THR A 501 -7.98 2.47 9.77
CA THR A 501 -6.60 2.63 10.22
C THR A 501 -6.45 2.13 11.65
N PHE A 502 -5.47 1.24 11.87
CA PHE A 502 -4.86 0.98 13.17
C PHE A 502 -3.67 1.94 13.35
N PHE A 503 -3.63 2.70 14.42
CA PHE A 503 -2.59 3.66 14.74
C PHE A 503 -2.02 3.34 16.13
N GLY A 504 -0.70 3.16 16.25
CA GLY A 504 -0.08 2.64 17.45
C GLY A 504 1.13 3.42 17.96
N ARG A 505 1.83 2.83 18.92
CA ARG A 505 3.07 3.37 19.50
C ARG A 505 4.21 3.29 18.50
N ALA A 506 5.16 4.19 18.63
CA ALA A 506 6.39 4.09 17.85
C ALA A 506 7.07 2.73 18.07
N TRP A 507 7.61 2.17 16.98
CA TRP A 507 8.39 0.93 16.97
C TRP A 507 7.60 -0.34 17.33
N ASP A 508 6.27 -0.24 17.42
CA ASP A 508 5.38 -1.36 17.75
C ASP A 508 4.53 -1.80 16.54
N GLU A 509 5.17 -1.88 15.39
CA GLU A 509 4.56 -2.46 14.19
C GLU A 509 4.12 -3.90 14.39
N VAL A 510 4.80 -4.65 15.26
CA VAL A 510 4.45 -6.03 15.63
C VAL A 510 3.01 -6.10 16.14
N THR A 511 2.64 -5.23 17.07
CA THR A 511 1.26 -5.14 17.60
C THR A 511 0.28 -4.77 16.49
N LEU A 512 0.58 -3.74 15.68
CA LEU A 512 -0.32 -3.31 14.61
C LEU A 512 -0.52 -4.39 13.54
N ILE A 513 0.54 -5.09 13.13
CA ILE A 513 0.48 -6.20 12.18
C ILE A 513 -0.37 -7.33 12.74
N LYS A 514 -0.18 -7.69 14.01
CA LYS A 514 -0.97 -8.72 14.70
C LYS A 514 -2.47 -8.38 14.69
N LEU A 515 -2.84 -7.14 15.03
CA LEU A 515 -4.22 -6.67 15.04
C LEU A 515 -4.82 -6.64 13.63
N ALA A 516 -4.12 -6.06 12.67
CA ALA A 516 -4.53 -5.95 11.28
C ALA A 516 -4.74 -7.33 10.63
N PHE A 517 -3.81 -8.26 10.84
CA PHE A 517 -3.90 -9.62 10.33
C PHE A 517 -5.08 -10.37 10.95
N ALA A 518 -5.24 -10.32 12.26
CA ALA A 518 -6.36 -10.98 12.94
C ALA A 518 -7.72 -10.43 12.46
N TYR A 519 -7.84 -9.11 12.24
CA TYR A 519 -9.04 -8.50 11.69
C TYR A 519 -9.31 -8.95 10.25
N GLU A 520 -8.29 -8.92 9.38
CA GLU A 520 -8.39 -9.41 8.00
C GLU A 520 -8.86 -10.88 7.96
N GLN A 521 -8.28 -11.75 8.80
CA GLN A 521 -8.61 -13.16 8.84
C GLN A 521 -10.00 -13.46 9.43
N ALA A 522 -10.52 -12.57 10.26
CA ALA A 522 -11.86 -12.70 10.82
C ALA A 522 -12.96 -12.22 9.86
N THR A 523 -12.65 -11.32 8.93
CA THR A 523 -13.66 -10.60 8.14
C THR A 523 -13.58 -10.83 6.64
N HIS A 524 -12.38 -10.98 6.09
CA HIS A 524 -12.13 -11.14 4.64
C HIS A 524 -12.88 -10.11 3.77
N HIS A 525 -12.88 -8.85 4.18
CA HIS A 525 -13.66 -7.79 3.50
C HIS A 525 -13.22 -7.53 2.06
N ARG A 526 -11.93 -7.79 1.72
CA ARG A 526 -11.48 -7.56 0.35
C ARG A 526 -12.24 -8.43 -0.65
N ARG A 527 -12.67 -7.79 -1.76
CA ARG A 527 -13.18 -8.42 -2.98
C ARG A 527 -12.39 -7.90 -4.18
N PRO A 528 -12.12 -8.72 -5.20
CA PRO A 528 -11.49 -8.23 -6.42
C PRO A 528 -12.38 -7.21 -7.14
N PRO A 529 -11.81 -6.18 -7.82
CA PRO A 529 -12.61 -5.23 -8.59
C PRO A 529 -13.22 -5.88 -9.82
N ALA A 530 -14.52 -5.68 -10.03
CA ALA A 530 -15.25 -6.27 -11.15
C ALA A 530 -14.74 -5.78 -12.53
N ALA A 531 -14.16 -4.57 -12.60
CA ALA A 531 -13.61 -4.02 -13.84
C ALA A 531 -12.29 -4.69 -14.28
N ALA A 532 -11.70 -5.56 -13.46
CA ALA A 532 -10.45 -6.28 -13.77
C ALA A 532 -10.62 -7.81 -13.59
N PRO A 533 -11.53 -8.50 -14.30
CA PRO A 533 -11.74 -9.92 -14.13
C PRO A 533 -10.51 -10.74 -14.52
N PRO A 534 -10.43 -12.04 -14.17
CA PRO A 534 -9.41 -12.93 -14.70
C PRO A 534 -9.44 -12.95 -16.24
N LEU A 535 -8.26 -12.96 -16.87
CA LEU A 535 -8.17 -13.17 -18.33
C LEU A 535 -8.53 -14.63 -18.67
N LYS A 536 -9.26 -14.79 -19.77
CA LYS A 536 -9.62 -16.11 -20.29
C LYS A 536 -8.46 -16.75 -21.04
#